data_90b77649711772cac039094cdb6453dd
#
_entry.id   90b77649711772cac039094cdb6453dd
#
_cell.length_a   1.000
_cell.length_b   1.000
_cell.length_c   1.000
_cell.angle_alpha   90.00
_cell.angle_beta   90.00
_cell.angle_gamma   90.00
#
_symmetry.space_group_name_H-M   'P 1'
#
loop_
_entity.id
_entity.type
_entity.pdbx_description
1 polymer ?
#
loop_
_entity_poly.entity_id
_entity_poly.type
_entity_poly.pdbx_seq_one_letter_code
_entity_poly.pdbx_strand_id
1 'polypeptide(L)'
;MKINEKGTNMKISSEIKDYLYKKLAHIDKFLDPNDQSILCDVELGKTTNHHKGGEVFKAEINLHIAGKNLRAVSEMEDLFAAIDVAKDEMIRELQLNKEKRVSSVKRGGAKIKNIIKGVSDK
;
A
#
# COMPACT_ATOMS: atom_id res chain seq x y z
N MET A 1 -1.67 -9.02 8.63
CA MET A 1 -2.52 -7.81 8.67
C MET A 1 -3.98 -8.20 8.49
N LYS A 2 -4.84 -7.38 9.03
CA LYS A 2 -6.27 -7.58 8.88
C LYS A 2 -6.76 -6.78 7.69
N ILE A 3 -7.51 -7.43 6.80
CA ILE A 3 -7.94 -6.82 5.54
C ILE A 3 -9.45 -6.63 5.54
N ASN A 4 -9.87 -5.42 5.21
CA ASN A 4 -11.27 -5.10 4.97
C ASN A 4 -11.38 -4.60 3.54
N GLU A 5 -12.30 -5.16 2.77
CA GLU A 5 -12.52 -4.69 1.41
C GLU A 5 -13.93 -4.17 1.25
N LYS A 6 -14.08 -3.16 0.39
CA LYS A 6 -15.35 -2.53 0.12
C LYS A 6 -15.47 -2.23 -1.35
N GLY A 7 -16.63 -2.52 -1.94
CA GLY A 7 -16.91 -2.15 -3.32
C GLY A 7 -17.80 -0.92 -3.35
N THR A 8 -17.51 0.01 -4.23
CA THR A 8 -18.31 1.21 -4.43
C THR A 8 -18.78 1.23 -5.87
N ASN A 9 -20.10 1.20 -6.07
CA ASN A 9 -20.73 1.14 -7.40
C ASN A 9 -20.32 -0.12 -8.16
N MET A 10 -19.89 -1.16 -7.44
CA MET A 10 -19.56 -2.43 -8.04
C MET A 10 -19.52 -3.48 -6.94
N LYS A 11 -19.66 -4.72 -7.34
CA LYS A 11 -19.51 -5.84 -6.42
C LYS A 11 -18.11 -6.42 -6.56
N ILE A 12 -17.55 -6.85 -5.46
CA ILE A 12 -16.27 -7.53 -5.48
C ILE A 12 -16.54 -9.02 -5.63
N SER A 13 -16.34 -9.53 -6.83
CA SER A 13 -16.54 -10.95 -7.11
C SER A 13 -15.44 -11.78 -6.46
N SER A 14 -15.62 -13.09 -6.42
CA SER A 14 -14.59 -13.95 -5.86
C SER A 14 -13.31 -13.88 -6.68
N GLU A 15 -13.42 -13.71 -7.98
CA GLU A 15 -12.24 -13.58 -8.84
C GLU A 15 -11.47 -12.30 -8.49
N ILE A 16 -12.18 -11.20 -8.32
CA ILE A 16 -11.55 -9.94 -7.96
C ILE A 16 -10.92 -10.06 -6.57
N LYS A 17 -11.62 -10.67 -5.64
CA LYS A 17 -11.12 -10.84 -4.30
C LYS A 17 -9.85 -11.68 -4.28
N ASP A 18 -9.82 -12.76 -5.04
CA ASP A 18 -8.64 -13.63 -5.12
C ASP A 18 -7.44 -12.84 -5.66
N TYR A 19 -7.67 -12.07 -6.71
CA TYR A 19 -6.61 -11.27 -7.30
C TYR A 19 -6.11 -10.21 -6.31
N LEU A 20 -7.04 -9.54 -5.65
CA LEU A 20 -6.70 -8.52 -4.66
C LEU A 20 -5.84 -9.11 -3.54
N TYR A 21 -6.28 -10.23 -2.97
CA TYR A 21 -5.56 -10.83 -1.85
C TYR A 21 -4.18 -11.32 -2.28
N LYS A 22 -4.06 -11.81 -3.50
CA LYS A 22 -2.78 -12.20 -4.04
C LYS A 22 -1.81 -11.01 -4.09
N LYS A 23 -2.32 -9.84 -4.51
CA LYS A 23 -1.48 -8.65 -4.59
C LYS A 23 -1.20 -8.08 -3.21
N LEU A 24 -2.16 -8.15 -2.30
CA LEU A 24 -1.93 -7.67 -0.94
C LEU A 24 -0.88 -8.51 -0.22
N ALA A 25 -0.74 -9.76 -0.60
CA ALA A 25 0.31 -10.60 -0.03
C ALA A 25 1.71 -10.07 -0.35
N HIS A 26 1.85 -9.36 -1.47
CA HIS A 26 3.13 -8.72 -1.79
C HIS A 26 3.44 -7.60 -0.79
N ILE A 27 2.42 -6.85 -0.39
CA ILE A 27 2.59 -5.79 0.61
C ILE A 27 3.00 -6.41 1.95
N ASP A 28 2.38 -7.53 2.28
CA ASP A 28 2.60 -8.19 3.57
C ASP A 28 4.07 -8.57 3.77
N LYS A 29 4.80 -8.79 2.69
CA LYS A 29 6.22 -9.13 2.79
C LYS A 29 7.06 -7.99 3.34
N PHE A 30 6.56 -6.78 3.31
CA PHE A 30 7.26 -5.61 3.81
C PHE A 30 6.82 -5.23 5.21
N LEU A 31 5.97 -6.04 5.83
CA LEU A 31 5.41 -5.76 7.14
C LEU A 31 5.95 -6.75 8.16
N ASP A 32 5.90 -6.34 9.43
CA ASP A 32 6.30 -7.22 10.52
C ASP A 32 5.25 -8.31 10.69
N PRO A 33 5.58 -9.58 10.48
CA PRO A 33 4.61 -10.65 10.60
C PRO A 33 4.09 -10.85 12.03
N ASN A 34 4.78 -10.30 13.02
CA ASN A 34 4.37 -10.41 14.40
C ASN A 34 3.47 -9.26 14.84
N ASP A 35 3.29 -8.24 14.01
CA ASP A 35 2.47 -7.10 14.36
C ASP A 35 1.03 -7.37 13.94
N GLN A 36 0.19 -7.70 14.92
CA GLN A 36 -1.21 -8.02 14.67
C GLN A 36 -2.11 -6.80 14.66
N SER A 37 -1.55 -5.62 14.87
CA SER A 37 -2.33 -4.39 14.90
C SER A 37 -2.47 -3.75 13.52
N ILE A 38 -1.82 -4.28 12.51
CA ILE A 38 -1.84 -3.69 11.17
C ILE A 38 -3.19 -3.93 10.50
N LEU A 39 -3.80 -2.84 10.03
CA LEU A 39 -5.08 -2.89 9.32
C LEU A 39 -4.88 -2.43 7.89
N CYS A 40 -5.54 -3.12 6.96
CA CYS A 40 -5.49 -2.76 5.55
C CYS A 40 -6.92 -2.60 5.06
N ASP A 41 -7.32 -1.38 4.77
CA ASP A 41 -8.65 -1.09 4.24
C ASP A 41 -8.52 -0.83 2.75
N VAL A 42 -9.28 -1.58 1.95
CA VAL A 42 -9.25 -1.48 0.51
C VAL A 42 -10.61 -1.07 0.01
N GLU A 43 -10.64 -0.10 -0.88
CA GLU A 43 -11.86 0.27 -1.58
C GLU A 43 -11.65 0.11 -3.07
N LEU A 44 -12.53 -0.65 -3.72
CA LEU A 44 -12.53 -0.80 -5.16
C LEU A 44 -13.80 -0.16 -5.69
N GLY A 45 -13.65 0.78 -6.59
CA GLY A 45 -14.78 1.53 -7.09
C GLY A 45 -14.82 1.61 -8.59
N LYS A 46 -16.00 1.90 -9.09
CA LYS A 46 -16.23 2.06 -10.51
C LYS A 46 -16.91 3.40 -10.74
N THR A 47 -16.35 4.21 -11.62
CA THR A 47 -16.96 5.48 -11.99
C THR A 47 -17.08 5.53 -13.50
N THR A 48 -17.95 6.38 -13.98
CA THR A 48 -18.12 6.58 -15.42
C THR A 48 -17.53 7.94 -15.77
N ASN A 49 -16.63 7.96 -16.74
CA ASN A 49 -16.09 9.20 -17.24
C ASN A 49 -16.96 9.66 -18.40
N HIS A 50 -17.88 10.57 -18.10
CA HIS A 50 -18.85 11.02 -19.11
C HIS A 50 -18.19 11.74 -20.28
N HIS A 51 -17.06 12.38 -20.04
CA HIS A 51 -16.39 13.13 -21.11
C HIS A 51 -15.72 12.20 -22.10
N LYS A 52 -15.29 11.05 -21.65
CA LYS A 52 -14.59 10.10 -22.52
C LYS A 52 -15.40 8.87 -22.82
N GLY A 53 -16.59 8.78 -22.25
CA GLY A 53 -17.48 7.68 -22.55
C GLY A 53 -17.02 6.33 -22.06
N GLY A 54 -16.06 6.28 -21.13
CA GLY A 54 -15.54 5.03 -20.64
C GLY A 54 -15.74 4.87 -19.16
N GLU A 55 -15.48 3.66 -18.67
CA GLU A 55 -15.52 3.37 -17.26
C GLU A 55 -14.12 3.52 -16.68
N VAL A 56 -14.07 4.01 -15.45
CA VAL A 56 -12.82 4.15 -14.73
C VAL A 56 -12.95 3.38 -13.44
N PHE A 57 -11.95 2.59 -13.13
CA PHE A 57 -11.91 1.82 -11.91
C PHE A 57 -10.88 2.43 -10.98
N LYS A 58 -11.24 2.48 -9.72
CA LYS A 58 -10.39 3.05 -8.68
C LYS A 58 -10.01 1.97 -7.69
N ALA A 59 -8.75 1.92 -7.32
CA ALA A 59 -8.29 1.06 -6.23
C ALA A 59 -7.63 1.96 -5.21
N GLU A 60 -8.09 1.85 -3.97
CA GLU A 60 -7.52 2.63 -2.87
C GLU A 60 -7.13 1.68 -1.77
N ILE A 61 -5.89 1.76 -1.32
CA ILE A 61 -5.38 0.94 -0.23
C ILE A 61 -4.95 1.87 0.88
N ASN A 62 -5.54 1.68 2.06
CA ASN A 62 -5.18 2.43 3.26
C ASN A 62 -4.59 1.47 4.26
N LEU A 63 -3.36 1.75 4.68
CA LEU A 63 -2.64 0.89 5.60
C LEU A 63 -2.40 1.64 6.90
N HIS A 64 -2.91 1.07 8.00
CA HIS A 64 -2.75 1.64 9.33
C HIS A 64 -1.68 0.86 10.06
N ILE A 65 -0.54 1.48 10.27
CA ILE A 65 0.62 0.79 10.82
C ILE A 65 1.41 1.72 11.72
N ALA A 66 1.71 1.26 12.93
CA ALA A 66 2.58 1.98 13.87
C ALA A 66 2.14 3.43 14.07
N GLY A 67 0.84 3.65 14.22
CA GLY A 67 0.32 4.99 14.44
C GLY A 67 0.30 5.87 13.21
N LYS A 68 0.59 5.32 12.04
CA LYS A 68 0.60 6.07 10.79
C LYS A 68 -0.44 5.51 9.84
N ASN A 69 -0.89 6.36 8.94
CA ASN A 69 -1.81 5.95 7.87
C ASN A 69 -1.12 6.20 6.54
N LEU A 70 -0.93 5.12 5.79
CA LEU A 70 -0.37 5.21 4.45
C LEU A 70 -1.48 4.95 3.46
N ARG A 71 -1.50 5.70 2.38
CA ARG A 71 -2.58 5.62 1.41
C ARG A 71 -2.01 5.57 0.00
N ALA A 72 -2.56 4.67 -0.81
CA ALA A 72 -2.23 4.57 -2.22
C ALA A 72 -3.53 4.52 -3.00
N VAL A 73 -3.61 5.31 -4.07
CA VAL A 73 -4.81 5.40 -4.89
C VAL A 73 -4.41 5.30 -6.35
N SER A 74 -5.21 4.58 -7.12
CA SER A 74 -4.98 4.42 -8.55
C SER A 74 -6.30 4.43 -9.27
N GLU A 75 -6.36 5.09 -10.44
CA GLU A 75 -7.53 5.07 -11.32
C GLU A 75 -7.08 4.63 -12.70
N MET A 76 -7.69 3.58 -13.21
CA MET A 76 -7.35 2.98 -14.49
C MET A 76 -8.59 2.52 -15.20
N GLU A 77 -8.47 2.23 -16.50
CA GLU A 77 -9.58 1.69 -17.27
C GLU A 77 -9.82 0.22 -16.99
N ASP A 78 -8.87 -0.44 -16.33
CA ASP A 78 -8.96 -1.85 -15.96
C ASP A 78 -8.77 -1.97 -14.46
N LEU A 79 -9.70 -2.66 -13.80
CA LEU A 79 -9.66 -2.80 -12.36
C LEU A 79 -8.40 -3.54 -11.88
N PHE A 80 -8.03 -4.59 -12.60
CA PHE A 80 -6.85 -5.37 -12.20
C PHE A 80 -5.59 -4.51 -12.30
N ALA A 81 -5.52 -3.66 -13.32
CA ALA A 81 -4.40 -2.73 -13.43
C ALA A 81 -4.42 -1.71 -12.31
N ALA A 82 -5.61 -1.24 -11.91
CA ALA A 82 -5.71 -0.30 -10.81
C ALA A 82 -5.21 -0.92 -9.51
N ILE A 83 -5.55 -2.18 -9.27
CA ILE A 83 -5.07 -2.89 -8.09
C ILE A 83 -3.55 -3.01 -8.11
N ASP A 84 -2.99 -3.37 -9.27
CA ASP A 84 -1.53 -3.51 -9.40
C ASP A 84 -0.82 -2.21 -9.09
N VAL A 85 -1.30 -1.11 -9.65
CA VAL A 85 -0.65 0.18 -9.45
C VAL A 85 -0.77 0.63 -8.01
N ALA A 86 -1.95 0.46 -7.40
CA ALA A 86 -2.13 0.84 -5.99
C ALA A 86 -1.21 0.01 -5.09
N LYS A 87 -1.08 -1.27 -5.38
CA LYS A 87 -0.20 -2.15 -4.61
C LYS A 87 1.25 -1.69 -4.73
N ASP A 88 1.70 -1.38 -5.94
CA ASP A 88 3.06 -0.93 -6.15
C ASP A 88 3.33 0.39 -5.44
N GLU A 89 2.37 1.31 -5.48
CA GLU A 89 2.51 2.59 -4.78
C GLU A 89 2.58 2.38 -3.27
N MET A 90 1.79 1.46 -2.73
CA MET A 90 1.84 1.20 -1.30
C MET A 90 3.19 0.62 -0.89
N ILE A 91 3.73 -0.30 -1.69
CA ILE A 91 5.06 -0.85 -1.40
C ILE A 91 6.10 0.25 -1.43
N ARG A 92 6.00 1.15 -2.38
CA ARG A 92 6.91 2.28 -2.46
C ARG A 92 6.81 3.16 -1.22
N GLU A 93 5.59 3.43 -0.76
CA GLU A 93 5.38 4.21 0.45
C GLU A 93 6.01 3.53 1.67
N LEU A 94 5.86 2.22 1.76
CA LEU A 94 6.46 1.48 2.86
C LEU A 94 7.96 1.56 2.84
N GLN A 95 8.56 1.47 1.66
CA GLN A 95 10.02 1.57 1.54
C GLN A 95 10.51 2.96 1.91
N LEU A 96 9.81 4.00 1.48
CA LEU A 96 10.18 5.37 1.80
C LEU A 96 10.09 5.62 3.31
N ASN A 97 9.04 5.13 3.93
CA ASN A 97 8.88 5.28 5.38
C ASN A 97 9.98 4.57 6.13
N LYS A 98 10.34 3.39 5.69
CA LYS A 98 11.42 2.65 6.32
C LYS A 98 12.73 3.40 6.18
N GLU A 99 13.00 3.97 5.01
CA GLU A 99 14.22 4.73 4.79
C GLU A 99 14.28 5.97 5.67
N LYS A 100 13.15 6.66 5.82
CA LYS A 100 13.09 7.81 6.68
C LYS A 100 13.42 7.46 8.12
N ARG A 101 12.86 6.36 8.61
CA ARG A 101 13.11 5.91 9.97
C ARG A 101 14.58 5.56 10.16
N VAL A 102 15.17 4.87 9.22
CA VAL A 102 16.57 4.51 9.29
C VAL A 102 17.44 5.77 9.27
N SER A 103 17.12 6.71 8.40
CA SER A 103 17.86 7.97 8.34
C SER A 103 17.81 8.73 9.66
N SER A 104 16.63 8.80 10.26
CA SER A 104 16.47 9.49 11.53
C SER A 104 17.30 8.81 12.62
N VAL A 105 17.25 7.50 12.67
CA VAL A 105 18.03 6.76 13.65
C VAL A 105 19.51 6.96 13.40
N LYS A 106 19.93 6.95 12.16
CA LYS A 106 21.33 7.16 11.83
C LYS A 106 21.80 8.54 12.25
N ARG A 107 20.98 9.57 12.03
CA ARG A 107 21.37 10.89 12.45
C ARG A 107 21.53 10.99 13.96
N GLY A 108 20.60 10.38 14.68
CA GLY A 108 20.75 10.31 16.12
C GLY A 108 21.93 9.49 16.52
N GLY A 109 22.16 8.39 15.83
CA GLY A 109 23.29 7.52 16.10
C GLY A 109 24.60 8.07 15.59
N ALA A 110 24.54 8.89 14.54
CA ALA A 110 25.77 9.47 13.99
C ALA A 110 26.43 10.38 14.97
N LYS A 111 25.67 10.92 15.86
CA LYS A 111 26.28 11.61 16.96
C LYS A 111 27.09 10.66 17.77
N ILE A 112 26.74 9.42 17.68
CA ILE A 112 27.48 8.37 18.27
C ILE A 112 28.58 7.90 17.35
N LYS A 113 28.38 7.87 16.09
CA LYS A 113 29.20 7.32 15.18
C LYS A 113 29.06 7.51 13.84
N ASN A 114 29.01 7.45 13.25
CA ASN A 114 28.64 7.50 12.07
C ASN A 114 28.48 6.36 11.51
N ILE A 115 28.05 5.97 12.00
CA ILE A 115 27.67 5.10 11.76
C ILE A 115 27.61 4.61 10.96
N ILE A 116 27.48 4.22 10.94
CA ILE A 116 27.41 3.55 10.44
C ILE A 116 27.38 3.58 9.33
N LYS A 117 28.06 3.48 8.81
CA LYS A 117 27.90 3.44 7.92
C LYS A 117 27.68 2.49 7.36
N GLY A 118 27.39 2.05 7.42
CA GLY A 118 26.89 1.43 7.13
C GLY A 118 26.11 0.94 7.09
N VAL A 119 25.88 0.93 7.40
CA VAL A 119 24.98 0.56 7.45
C VAL A 119 24.20 0.64 6.69
N SER A 120 24.42 0.52 6.29
CA SER A 120 23.84 0.70 5.87
C SER A 120 23.50 0.69 5.07
N ASP A 121 23.66 0.65 4.74
CA ASP A 121 23.29 0.88 4.34
C ASP A 121 22.95 0.56 3.66
N LYS A 122 22.83 0.48 3.47
CA LYS A 122 22.43 0.38 3.36
C LYS A 122 22.30 0.21 3.20
#